data_c4462682aed240c9562187f3c147cf62
#
_entry.id   c4462682aed240c9562187f3c147cf62
#
_cell.length_a   1.000
_cell.length_b   1.000
_cell.length_c   1.000
_cell.angle_alpha   90.00
_cell.angle_beta   90.00
_cell.angle_gamma   90.00
#
_symmetry.space_group_name_H-M   'P 1'
#
loop_
_entity.id
_entity.type
_entity.pdbx_description
1 polymer ?
#
loop_
_entity_poly.entity_id
_entity_poly.type
_entity_poly.pdbx_seq_one_letter_code
_entity_poly.pdbx_strand_id
1 'polypeptide(L)'
;MISIQSVNPNEDSFDLHSKEGVSYQISVYVPDTAPPQQGFPVLYVLDGNAFFRTFRDAVRLQARRSSKTNVLPMIVVGIGDARREDFVSERRCYDFTPPSSSLKLPKKPNGEPWSETGGADTFLAFLEETLNPQILEHYPIDTENEALFGHSLGGLFALYSLYTKPSLFSAYIASSPSLWWNERAILAKEEEFRKNLHNETLHKKLFVSIGSEEKGHMVTDAQDLAKRFSAINSSSFSFSFVEAKGENHMSVVLAVLSQSLRFISLRT
;
A
#
# COMPACT_ATOMS: atom_id res chain seq x y z
N MET A 1 -11.82 -5.57 23.26
CA MET A 1 -13.09 -5.62 22.47
C MET A 1 -13.14 -4.35 21.64
N ILE A 2 -13.15 -4.44 20.30
CA ILE A 2 -13.23 -3.28 19.42
C ILE A 2 -14.66 -2.77 19.41
N SER A 3 -14.86 -1.44 19.54
CA SER A 3 -16.17 -0.81 19.34
C SER A 3 -16.29 -0.39 17.87
N ILE A 4 -16.98 -1.18 17.07
CA ILE A 4 -17.22 -0.89 15.65
C ILE A 4 -18.37 0.11 15.56
N GLN A 5 -18.14 1.26 14.90
CA GLN A 5 -19.15 2.26 14.60
C GLN A 5 -19.47 2.22 13.10
N SER A 6 -20.71 1.85 12.75
CA SER A 6 -21.18 1.93 11.37
C SER A 6 -21.37 3.40 10.98
N VAL A 7 -20.69 3.85 9.94
CA VAL A 7 -20.78 5.23 9.42
C VAL A 7 -21.78 5.32 8.26
N ASN A 8 -21.86 4.25 7.48
CA ASN A 8 -22.80 4.03 6.38
C ASN A 8 -23.18 2.54 6.37
N PRO A 9 -24.24 2.11 5.68
CA PRO A 9 -24.70 0.72 5.70
C PRO A 9 -23.64 -0.35 5.39
N ASN A 10 -22.56 0.04 4.68
CA ASN A 10 -21.49 -0.88 4.25
C ASN A 10 -20.10 -0.38 4.69
N GLU A 11 -20.04 0.48 5.70
CA GLU A 11 -18.80 1.06 6.20
C GLU A 11 -18.75 1.00 7.73
N ASP A 12 -17.67 0.45 8.22
CA ASP A 12 -17.34 0.44 9.64
C ASP A 12 -16.14 1.34 9.90
N SER A 13 -16.06 1.88 11.11
CA SER A 13 -14.89 2.63 11.57
C SER A 13 -14.64 2.32 13.05
N PHE A 14 -13.36 2.07 13.38
CA PHE A 14 -12.94 1.81 14.75
C PHE A 14 -11.49 2.22 14.96
N ASP A 15 -11.14 2.49 16.20
CA ASP A 15 -9.74 2.74 16.58
C ASP A 15 -9.08 1.42 17.00
N LEU A 16 -7.86 1.20 16.53
CA LEU A 16 -7.05 0.04 16.84
C LEU A 16 -5.70 0.51 17.37
N HIS A 17 -5.23 -0.12 18.44
CA HIS A 17 -3.97 0.26 19.08
C HIS A 17 -2.89 -0.77 18.77
N SER A 18 -1.68 -0.28 18.43
CA SER A 18 -0.51 -1.14 18.37
C SER A 18 -0.09 -1.59 19.79
N LYS A 19 0.85 -2.52 19.86
CA LYS A 19 1.41 -2.98 21.14
C LYS A 19 2.15 -1.85 21.88
N GLU A 20 2.67 -0.89 21.15
CA GLU A 20 3.34 0.31 21.67
C GLU A 20 2.33 1.42 22.07
N GLY A 21 1.02 1.16 21.96
CA GLY A 21 -0.04 2.10 22.34
C GLY A 21 -0.34 3.19 21.30
N VAL A 22 0.15 3.05 20.08
CA VAL A 22 -0.18 3.98 18.99
C VAL A 22 -1.60 3.68 18.50
N SER A 23 -2.42 4.72 18.38
CA SER A 23 -3.80 4.61 17.89
C SER A 23 -3.88 4.87 16.39
N TYR A 24 -4.47 3.92 15.67
CA TYR A 24 -4.80 4.01 14.25
C TYR A 24 -6.31 4.02 14.07
N GLN A 25 -6.82 4.88 13.21
CA GLN A 25 -8.21 4.82 12.77
C GLN A 25 -8.33 3.85 11.59
N ILE A 26 -9.10 2.81 11.77
CA ILE A 26 -9.39 1.83 10.73
C ILE A 26 -10.77 2.12 10.15
N SER A 27 -10.84 2.23 8.83
CA SER A 27 -12.10 2.35 8.09
C SER A 27 -12.25 1.15 7.17
N VAL A 28 -13.38 0.48 7.20
CA VAL A 28 -13.61 -0.73 6.41
C VAL A 28 -14.85 -0.54 5.54
N TYR A 29 -14.71 -0.79 4.25
CA TYR A 29 -15.82 -0.91 3.32
C TYR A 29 -16.01 -2.38 2.93
N VAL A 30 -17.23 -2.87 3.02
CA VAL A 30 -17.62 -4.23 2.61
C VAL A 30 -18.53 -4.14 1.38
N PRO A 31 -18.30 -4.92 0.30
CA PRO A 31 -19.19 -4.94 -0.86
C PRO A 31 -20.63 -5.33 -0.51
N ASP A 32 -21.60 -4.66 -1.17
CA ASP A 32 -23.05 -4.93 -1.02
C ASP A 32 -23.49 -6.12 -1.89
N THR A 33 -22.74 -7.21 -1.81
CA THR A 33 -23.03 -8.47 -2.52
C THR A 33 -22.68 -9.64 -1.60
N ALA A 34 -23.27 -10.80 -1.86
CA ALA A 34 -22.87 -12.01 -1.15
C ALA A 34 -21.36 -12.29 -1.36
N PRO A 35 -20.61 -12.62 -0.29
CA PRO A 35 -19.20 -12.96 -0.43
C PRO A 35 -19.02 -14.23 -1.27
N PRO A 36 -17.95 -14.31 -2.08
CA PRO A 36 -17.53 -15.57 -2.67
C PRO A 36 -17.26 -16.64 -1.58
N GLN A 37 -17.22 -17.91 -1.96
CA GLN A 37 -16.98 -19.00 -1.02
C GLN A 37 -15.64 -18.84 -0.26
N GLN A 38 -14.60 -18.31 -0.93
CA GLN A 38 -13.29 -18.03 -0.32
C GLN A 38 -13.23 -16.68 0.41
N GLY A 39 -14.29 -15.89 0.39
CA GLY A 39 -14.31 -14.51 0.88
C GLY A 39 -14.00 -13.48 -0.20
N PHE A 40 -13.98 -12.20 0.19
CA PHE A 40 -13.59 -11.09 -0.69
C PHE A 40 -12.07 -10.87 -0.67
N PRO A 41 -11.44 -10.56 -1.81
CA PRO A 41 -10.12 -9.93 -1.80
C PRO A 41 -10.11 -8.68 -0.92
N VAL A 42 -8.96 -8.34 -0.36
CA VAL A 42 -8.81 -7.16 0.51
C VAL A 42 -7.78 -6.20 -0.06
N LEU A 43 -8.09 -4.91 -0.02
CA LEU A 43 -7.14 -3.83 -0.31
C LEU A 43 -6.91 -2.99 0.94
N TYR A 44 -5.74 -3.09 1.53
CA TYR A 44 -5.27 -2.21 2.60
C TYR A 44 -4.71 -0.93 2.01
N VAL A 45 -5.19 0.21 2.49
CA VAL A 45 -4.89 1.55 1.97
C VAL A 45 -4.19 2.36 3.06
N LEU A 46 -2.90 2.57 2.92
CA LEU A 46 -2.14 3.48 3.78
C LEU A 46 -2.59 4.93 3.59
N ASP A 47 -2.32 5.79 4.57
CA ASP A 47 -2.88 7.15 4.61
C ASP A 47 -4.40 7.13 4.42
N GLY A 48 -5.08 6.26 5.18
CA GLY A 48 -6.51 5.99 5.05
C GLY A 48 -7.38 7.23 5.11
N ASN A 49 -7.00 8.23 5.92
CA ASN A 49 -7.74 9.50 6.03
C ASN A 49 -7.83 10.23 4.67
N ALA A 50 -6.74 10.18 3.88
CA ALA A 50 -6.67 10.79 2.55
C ALA A 50 -7.28 9.92 1.45
N PHE A 51 -6.98 8.61 1.45
CA PHE A 51 -7.21 7.77 0.28
C PHE A 51 -8.34 6.75 0.40
N PHE A 52 -8.77 6.39 1.62
CA PHE A 52 -9.80 5.35 1.81
C PHE A 52 -11.05 5.59 0.96
N ARG A 53 -11.63 6.80 1.03
CA ARG A 53 -12.88 7.12 0.31
C ARG A 53 -12.70 7.04 -1.19
N THR A 54 -11.55 7.44 -1.70
CA THR A 54 -11.22 7.39 -3.13
C THR A 54 -11.17 5.95 -3.64
N PHE A 55 -10.47 5.06 -2.94
CA PHE A 55 -10.41 3.64 -3.30
C PHE A 55 -11.74 2.94 -3.08
N ARG A 56 -12.43 3.21 -1.96
CA ARG A 56 -13.76 2.70 -1.67
C ARG A 56 -14.73 3.01 -2.80
N ASP A 57 -14.84 4.27 -3.23
CA ASP A 57 -15.77 4.67 -4.28
C ASP A 57 -15.41 4.08 -5.64
N ALA A 58 -14.11 4.04 -5.97
CA ALA A 58 -13.64 3.40 -7.20
C ALA A 58 -13.97 1.92 -7.25
N VAL A 59 -13.73 1.17 -6.17
CA VAL A 59 -14.08 -0.25 -6.06
C VAL A 59 -15.60 -0.41 -6.15
N ARG A 60 -16.36 0.29 -5.33
CA ARG A 60 -17.83 0.21 -5.30
C ARG A 60 -18.47 0.45 -6.65
N LEU A 61 -18.00 1.45 -7.40
CA LEU A 61 -18.55 1.78 -8.72
C LEU A 61 -18.15 0.77 -9.79
N GLN A 62 -16.86 0.37 -9.83
CA GLN A 62 -16.34 -0.49 -10.88
C GLN A 62 -16.74 -1.95 -10.70
N ALA A 63 -16.80 -2.45 -9.46
CA ALA A 63 -17.19 -3.81 -9.14
C ALA A 63 -18.65 -4.14 -9.52
N ARG A 64 -19.52 -3.14 -9.68
CA ARG A 64 -20.90 -3.34 -10.16
C ARG A 64 -20.99 -4.01 -11.55
N ARG A 65 -19.94 -3.92 -12.34
CA ARG A 65 -19.84 -4.55 -13.67
C ARG A 65 -18.46 -5.14 -13.89
N SER A 66 -18.02 -6.01 -12.99
CA SER A 66 -16.69 -6.62 -12.99
C SER A 66 -16.31 -7.26 -14.34
N SER A 67 -17.27 -7.84 -15.04
CA SER A 67 -17.04 -8.41 -16.39
C SER A 67 -16.66 -7.38 -17.47
N LYS A 68 -16.91 -6.08 -17.22
CA LYS A 68 -16.52 -4.98 -18.13
C LYS A 68 -15.35 -4.18 -17.63
N THR A 69 -15.27 -3.99 -16.33
CA THR A 69 -14.23 -3.15 -15.70
C THR A 69 -12.98 -3.93 -15.35
N ASN A 70 -13.08 -5.26 -15.21
CA ASN A 70 -12.06 -6.16 -14.67
C ASN A 70 -11.63 -5.80 -13.22
N VAL A 71 -12.51 -5.13 -12.47
CA VAL A 71 -12.32 -4.85 -11.04
C VAL A 71 -13.26 -5.73 -10.25
N LEU A 72 -12.71 -6.58 -9.39
CA LEU A 72 -13.49 -7.48 -8.53
C LEU A 72 -14.12 -6.71 -7.35
N PRO A 73 -15.28 -7.16 -6.83
CA PRO A 73 -15.72 -6.75 -5.50
C PRO A 73 -14.64 -7.11 -4.49
N MET A 74 -14.21 -6.14 -3.68
CA MET A 74 -13.20 -6.33 -2.65
C MET A 74 -13.49 -5.48 -1.44
N ILE A 75 -13.08 -5.95 -0.28
CA ILE A 75 -13.07 -5.15 0.95
C ILE A 75 -11.95 -4.12 0.84
N VAL A 76 -12.22 -2.88 1.26
CA VAL A 76 -11.20 -1.82 1.34
C VAL A 76 -11.01 -1.47 2.80
N VAL A 77 -9.77 -1.56 3.28
CA VAL A 77 -9.38 -1.25 4.66
C VAL A 77 -8.46 -0.03 4.65
N GLY A 78 -8.96 1.12 5.09
CA GLY A 78 -8.17 2.33 5.25
C GLY A 78 -7.46 2.33 6.61
N ILE A 79 -6.15 2.53 6.60
CA ILE A 79 -5.33 2.64 7.81
C ILE A 79 -4.92 4.10 7.94
N GLY A 80 -5.59 4.82 8.81
CA GLY A 80 -5.41 6.26 9.05
C GLY A 80 -4.87 6.56 10.43
N ASP A 81 -4.60 7.83 10.69
CA ASP A 81 -4.25 8.34 12.01
C ASP A 81 -5.51 8.81 12.76
N ALA A 82 -5.56 8.54 14.06
CA ALA A 82 -6.70 8.91 14.92
C ALA A 82 -6.94 10.43 14.98
N ARG A 83 -5.98 11.27 14.63
CA ARG A 83 -6.14 12.74 14.50
C ARG A 83 -7.01 13.16 13.32
N ARG A 84 -7.30 12.26 12.40
CA ARG A 84 -8.17 12.48 11.22
C ARG A 84 -7.64 13.54 10.23
N GLU A 85 -6.34 13.81 10.26
CA GLU A 85 -5.67 14.59 9.25
C GLU A 85 -5.32 13.71 8.05
N ASP A 86 -5.38 14.25 6.83
CA ASP A 86 -5.10 13.51 5.60
C ASP A 86 -3.70 12.88 5.63
N PHE A 87 -2.70 13.67 6.08
CA PHE A 87 -1.31 13.24 6.16
C PHE A 87 -0.69 13.73 7.47
N VAL A 88 -0.51 12.83 8.42
CA VAL A 88 0.17 13.13 9.67
C VAL A 88 1.66 12.91 9.50
N SER A 89 2.40 13.98 9.28
CA SER A 89 3.79 13.95 8.84
C SER A 89 4.70 13.16 9.78
N GLU A 90 4.57 13.34 11.10
CA GLU A 90 5.40 12.65 12.10
C GLU A 90 5.13 11.15 12.08
N ARG A 91 3.83 10.77 12.02
CA ARG A 91 3.43 9.37 12.00
C ARG A 91 3.96 8.67 10.75
N ARG A 92 3.79 9.30 9.59
CA ARG A 92 4.28 8.79 8.31
C ARG A 92 5.81 8.65 8.28
N CYS A 93 6.53 9.63 8.83
CA CYS A 93 7.99 9.55 8.93
C CYS A 93 8.44 8.36 9.76
N TYR A 94 7.76 8.05 10.86
CA TYR A 94 8.07 6.91 11.69
C TYR A 94 7.63 5.60 11.02
N ASP A 95 6.35 5.43 10.77
CA ASP A 95 5.75 4.16 10.33
C ASP A 95 6.21 3.69 8.96
N PHE A 96 6.51 4.61 8.03
CA PHE A 96 6.74 4.26 6.63
C PHE A 96 8.21 4.24 6.23
N THR A 97 9.12 4.48 7.14
CA THR A 97 10.54 4.50 6.81
C THR A 97 11.32 3.35 7.45
N PRO A 98 12.18 2.69 6.68
CA PRO A 98 13.01 1.61 7.19
C PRO A 98 13.94 2.05 8.31
N PRO A 99 14.24 1.18 9.29
CA PRO A 99 15.23 1.46 10.31
C PRO A 99 16.62 1.66 9.70
N SER A 100 17.40 2.58 10.27
CA SER A 100 18.76 2.84 9.83
C SER A 100 19.65 3.27 10.98
N SER A 101 20.85 2.71 11.06
CA SER A 101 21.89 3.15 12.01
C SER A 101 22.61 4.44 11.57
N SER A 102 22.48 4.82 10.30
CA SER A 102 23.08 6.03 9.74
C SER A 102 22.09 6.65 8.74
N LEU A 103 21.47 7.75 9.18
CA LEU A 103 20.44 8.42 8.37
C LEU A 103 21.04 9.60 7.62
N LYS A 104 20.90 9.57 6.30
CA LYS A 104 21.36 10.64 5.40
C LYS A 104 20.19 11.15 4.59
N LEU A 105 19.56 12.18 5.09
CA LEU A 105 18.39 12.80 4.45
C LEU A 105 18.70 14.20 3.94
N PRO A 106 18.12 14.62 2.81
CA PRO A 106 18.18 16.00 2.37
C PRO A 106 17.48 16.91 3.39
N LYS A 107 17.85 18.18 3.43
CA LYS A 107 17.11 19.17 4.22
C LYS A 107 15.67 19.24 3.73
N LYS A 108 14.72 19.33 4.65
CA LYS A 108 13.34 19.62 4.29
C LYS A 108 13.26 21.01 3.61
N PRO A 109 12.33 21.20 2.65
CA PRO A 109 12.16 22.51 1.99
C PRO A 109 11.86 23.67 2.93
N ASN A 110 11.19 23.39 4.06
CA ASN A 110 10.86 24.38 5.08
C ASN A 110 11.98 24.59 6.12
N GLY A 111 13.12 23.88 5.99
CA GLY A 111 14.26 23.97 6.91
C GLY A 111 14.09 23.24 8.25
N GLU A 112 12.91 22.70 8.53
CA GLU A 112 12.64 21.97 9.76
C GLU A 112 13.39 20.63 9.81
N PRO A 113 13.76 20.11 10.99
CA PRO A 113 14.32 18.78 11.10
C PRO A 113 13.31 17.70 10.69
N TRP A 114 13.80 16.56 10.26
CA TRP A 114 12.96 15.38 10.10
C TRP A 114 12.46 14.92 11.47
N SER A 115 11.20 14.50 11.50
CA SER A 115 10.61 13.82 12.66
C SER A 115 11.30 12.47 12.88
N GLU A 116 10.99 11.79 13.97
CA GLU A 116 11.45 10.43 14.22
C GLU A 116 11.14 9.51 13.02
N THR A 117 12.04 8.59 12.74
CA THR A 117 12.02 7.72 11.56
C THR A 117 12.38 6.30 11.93
N GLY A 118 12.16 5.34 11.03
CA GLY A 118 12.72 3.99 11.19
C GLY A 118 11.79 3.00 11.87
N GLY A 119 10.49 3.29 12.00
CA GLY A 119 9.51 2.41 12.64
C GLY A 119 8.83 1.41 11.71
N ALA A 120 9.30 1.23 10.46
CA ALA A 120 8.64 0.37 9.49
C ALA A 120 8.50 -1.09 9.97
N ASP A 121 9.46 -1.62 10.71
CA ASP A 121 9.35 -2.99 11.26
C ASP A 121 8.25 -3.08 12.32
N THR A 122 8.13 -2.07 13.19
CA THR A 122 7.07 -1.98 14.20
C THR A 122 5.69 -1.87 13.53
N PHE A 123 5.59 -1.08 12.47
CA PHE A 123 4.34 -0.95 11.73
C PHE A 123 3.98 -2.22 10.94
N LEU A 124 4.97 -2.93 10.37
CA LEU A 124 4.74 -4.27 9.79
C LEU A 124 4.20 -5.25 10.82
N ALA A 125 4.79 -5.27 12.02
CA ALA A 125 4.32 -6.12 13.11
C ALA A 125 2.87 -5.75 13.53
N PHE A 126 2.53 -4.46 13.58
CA PHE A 126 1.15 -4.03 13.82
C PHE A 126 0.18 -4.56 12.74
N LEU A 127 0.54 -4.47 11.45
CA LEU A 127 -0.30 -4.98 10.37
C LEU A 127 -0.52 -6.48 10.51
N GLU A 128 0.53 -7.24 10.74
CA GLU A 128 0.49 -8.70 10.81
C GLU A 128 -0.16 -9.24 12.08
N GLU A 129 0.22 -8.71 13.24
CA GLU A 129 -0.09 -9.30 14.53
C GLU A 129 -1.33 -8.68 15.20
N THR A 130 -1.77 -7.52 14.70
CA THR A 130 -2.88 -6.78 15.30
C THR A 130 -4.01 -6.52 14.29
N LEU A 131 -3.72 -5.87 13.16
CA LEU A 131 -4.76 -5.48 12.21
C LEU A 131 -5.32 -6.67 11.43
N ASN A 132 -4.47 -7.46 10.77
CA ASN A 132 -4.92 -8.58 9.93
C ASN A 132 -5.77 -9.61 10.70
N PRO A 133 -5.42 -10.02 11.94
CA PRO A 133 -6.28 -10.89 12.74
C PRO A 133 -7.67 -10.30 13.02
N GLN A 134 -7.75 -8.98 13.26
CA GLN A 134 -9.02 -8.31 13.51
C GLN A 134 -9.89 -8.25 12.25
N ILE A 135 -9.29 -8.01 11.09
CA ILE A 135 -10.02 -8.02 9.81
C ILE A 135 -10.52 -9.43 9.49
N LEU A 136 -9.68 -10.45 9.68
CA LEU A 136 -10.05 -11.85 9.45
C LEU A 136 -11.20 -12.31 10.37
N GLU A 137 -11.20 -11.88 11.64
CA GLU A 137 -12.22 -12.27 12.62
C GLU A 137 -13.60 -11.68 12.29
N HIS A 138 -13.64 -10.44 11.73
CA HIS A 138 -14.89 -9.69 11.60
C HIS A 138 -15.45 -9.64 10.19
N TYR A 139 -14.64 -9.96 9.16
CA TYR A 139 -15.04 -9.81 7.75
C TYR A 139 -14.73 -11.06 6.93
N PRO A 140 -15.59 -11.40 5.94
CA PRO A 140 -15.41 -12.57 5.08
C PRO A 140 -14.33 -12.31 4.02
N ILE A 141 -13.05 -12.42 4.40
CA ILE A 141 -11.90 -12.14 3.54
C ILE A 141 -11.33 -13.38 2.89
N ASP A 142 -10.73 -13.19 1.72
CA ASP A 142 -9.89 -14.15 1.02
C ASP A 142 -8.42 -13.87 1.34
N THR A 143 -7.84 -14.64 2.26
CA THR A 143 -6.47 -14.46 2.77
C THR A 143 -5.37 -14.71 1.73
N GLU A 144 -5.71 -15.34 0.60
CA GLU A 144 -4.76 -15.52 -0.50
C GLU A 144 -4.69 -14.27 -1.43
N ASN A 145 -5.66 -13.36 -1.31
CA ASN A 145 -5.81 -12.20 -2.18
C ASN A 145 -5.89 -10.88 -1.38
N GLU A 146 -4.83 -10.60 -0.65
CA GLU A 146 -4.65 -9.36 0.10
C GLU A 146 -3.65 -8.44 -0.59
N ALA A 147 -4.00 -7.17 -0.76
CA ALA A 147 -3.17 -6.15 -1.42
C ALA A 147 -2.87 -4.97 -0.49
N LEU A 148 -1.68 -4.38 -0.61
CA LEU A 148 -1.28 -3.17 0.10
C LEU A 148 -1.07 -2.02 -0.89
N PHE A 149 -1.72 -0.89 -0.66
CA PHE A 149 -1.48 0.38 -1.36
C PHE A 149 -0.73 1.37 -0.48
N GLY A 150 0.25 2.05 -1.07
CA GLY A 150 0.91 3.20 -0.47
C GLY A 150 1.35 4.24 -1.50
N HIS A 151 1.35 5.51 -1.08
CA HIS A 151 1.79 6.65 -1.87
C HIS A 151 2.98 7.36 -1.19
N SER A 152 3.97 7.77 -1.97
CA SER A 152 5.14 8.53 -1.48
C SER A 152 5.94 7.74 -0.43
N LEU A 153 6.02 8.18 0.84
CA LEU A 153 6.58 7.37 1.92
C LEU A 153 5.78 6.07 2.14
N GLY A 154 4.44 6.11 1.99
CA GLY A 154 3.63 4.89 1.99
C GLY A 154 3.97 3.94 0.85
N GLY A 155 4.34 4.49 -0.33
CA GLY A 155 4.86 3.69 -1.45
C GLY A 155 6.23 3.06 -1.17
N LEU A 156 7.11 3.79 -0.45
CA LEU A 156 8.36 3.24 0.06
C LEU A 156 8.09 2.09 1.04
N PHE A 157 7.13 2.26 1.96
CA PHE A 157 6.74 1.21 2.89
C PHE A 157 6.14 -0.01 2.19
N ALA A 158 5.30 0.18 1.17
CA ALA A 158 4.76 -0.93 0.39
C ALA A 158 5.88 -1.77 -0.26
N LEU A 159 6.91 -1.13 -0.82
CA LEU A 159 8.09 -1.81 -1.33
C LEU A 159 8.91 -2.46 -0.22
N TYR A 160 9.07 -1.78 0.92
CA TYR A 160 9.76 -2.34 2.07
C TYR A 160 9.07 -3.61 2.58
N SER A 161 7.75 -3.59 2.69
CA SER A 161 6.94 -4.76 3.07
C SER A 161 7.15 -5.92 2.09
N LEU A 162 7.08 -5.66 0.78
CA LEU A 162 7.33 -6.68 -0.25
C LEU A 162 8.72 -7.30 -0.10
N TYR A 163 9.76 -6.50 0.15
CA TYR A 163 11.13 -6.97 0.17
C TYR A 163 11.53 -7.67 1.46
N THR A 164 10.90 -7.33 2.59
CA THR A 164 11.25 -7.89 3.90
C THR A 164 10.32 -8.97 4.37
N LYS A 165 9.04 -8.91 3.99
CA LYS A 165 8.00 -9.85 4.41
C LYS A 165 7.01 -10.15 3.28
N PRO A 166 7.46 -10.76 2.18
CA PRO A 166 6.64 -11.00 1.01
C PRO A 166 5.40 -11.87 1.28
N SER A 167 5.41 -12.66 2.37
CA SER A 167 4.27 -13.50 2.75
C SER A 167 3.06 -12.69 3.24
N LEU A 168 3.23 -11.42 3.65
CA LEU A 168 2.16 -10.65 4.29
C LEU A 168 1.05 -10.26 3.31
N PHE A 169 1.39 -9.93 2.08
CA PHE A 169 0.40 -9.59 1.03
C PHE A 169 0.72 -10.30 -0.28
N SER A 170 -0.30 -10.56 -1.08
CA SER A 170 -0.16 -11.14 -2.43
C SER A 170 0.10 -10.09 -3.50
N ALA A 171 -0.32 -8.83 -3.27
CA ALA A 171 -0.15 -7.73 -4.22
C ALA A 171 0.24 -6.41 -3.53
N TYR A 172 1.00 -5.59 -4.25
CA TYR A 172 1.48 -4.30 -3.77
C TYR A 172 1.27 -3.23 -4.83
N ILE A 173 0.78 -2.07 -4.40
CA ILE A 173 0.63 -0.86 -5.24
C ILE A 173 1.50 0.22 -4.61
N ALA A 174 2.62 0.54 -5.24
CA ALA A 174 3.53 1.60 -4.82
C ALA A 174 3.42 2.80 -5.78
N SER A 175 2.65 3.81 -5.39
CA SER A 175 2.48 5.03 -6.19
C SER A 175 3.50 6.07 -5.77
N SER A 176 4.29 6.58 -6.72
CA SER A 176 5.33 7.58 -6.50
C SER A 176 6.24 7.29 -5.30
N PRO A 177 6.77 6.06 -5.18
CA PRO A 177 7.50 5.65 -3.99
C PRO A 177 8.73 6.53 -3.74
N SER A 178 8.95 6.92 -2.48
CA SER A 178 10.08 7.74 -2.06
C SER A 178 11.41 6.95 -2.07
N LEU A 179 11.80 6.42 -3.24
CA LEU A 179 13.01 5.60 -3.40
C LEU A 179 14.31 6.32 -3.01
N TRP A 180 14.31 7.66 -3.11
CA TRP A 180 15.42 8.54 -2.74
C TRP A 180 15.74 8.53 -1.23
N TRP A 181 14.84 7.98 -0.40
CA TRP A 181 14.99 7.97 1.06
C TRP A 181 16.31 7.34 1.49
N ASN A 182 17.02 8.03 2.42
CA ASN A 182 18.29 7.58 2.97
C ASN A 182 19.27 7.09 1.89
N GLU A 183 19.55 7.95 0.90
CA GLU A 183 20.46 7.66 -0.22
C GLU A 183 20.07 6.36 -0.99
N ARG A 184 18.77 6.09 -1.12
CA ARG A 184 18.24 4.89 -1.78
C ARG A 184 18.56 3.58 -1.04
N ALA A 185 18.65 3.61 0.29
CA ALA A 185 18.99 2.42 1.08
C ALA A 185 18.09 1.21 0.82
N ILE A 186 16.85 1.42 0.34
CA ILE A 186 15.91 0.36 -0.03
C ILE A 186 16.44 -0.58 -1.14
N LEU A 187 17.37 -0.11 -1.99
CA LEU A 187 17.89 -0.89 -3.11
C LEU A 187 18.64 -2.15 -2.69
N ALA A 188 19.27 -2.15 -1.51
CA ALA A 188 19.92 -3.35 -0.99
C ALA A 188 18.90 -4.47 -0.70
N LYS A 189 17.74 -4.10 -0.12
CA LYS A 189 16.64 -5.05 0.14
C LYS A 189 15.94 -5.49 -1.16
N GLU A 190 15.79 -4.60 -2.12
CA GLU A 190 15.30 -4.94 -3.47
C GLU A 190 16.19 -6.01 -4.11
N GLU A 191 17.50 -5.85 -4.06
CA GLU A 191 18.45 -6.79 -4.66
C GLU A 191 18.33 -8.18 -3.99
N GLU A 192 18.25 -8.22 -2.68
CA GLU A 192 18.06 -9.45 -1.92
C GLU A 192 16.73 -10.13 -2.29
N PHE A 193 15.63 -9.38 -2.31
CA PHE A 193 14.32 -9.89 -2.72
C PHE A 193 14.35 -10.48 -4.13
N ARG A 194 14.93 -9.77 -5.11
CA ARG A 194 15.00 -10.25 -6.50
C ARG A 194 15.83 -11.51 -6.65
N LYS A 195 16.92 -11.68 -5.87
CA LYS A 195 17.72 -12.90 -5.85
C LYS A 195 16.92 -14.09 -5.32
N ASN A 196 16.01 -13.86 -4.38
CA ASN A 196 15.23 -14.90 -3.72
C ASN A 196 13.90 -15.21 -4.42
N LEU A 197 13.48 -14.43 -5.42
CA LEU A 197 12.20 -14.61 -6.11
C LEU A 197 11.98 -16.02 -6.70
N HIS A 198 13.05 -16.71 -7.08
CA HIS A 198 12.96 -18.09 -7.60
C HIS A 198 12.57 -19.12 -6.52
N ASN A 199 12.69 -18.75 -5.24
CA ASN A 199 12.33 -19.60 -4.10
C ASN A 199 10.91 -19.29 -3.59
N GLU A 200 10.25 -18.26 -4.13
CA GLU A 200 8.88 -17.91 -3.73
C GLU A 200 7.89 -18.95 -4.28
N THR A 201 7.12 -19.53 -3.38
CA THR A 201 6.07 -20.49 -3.72
C THR A 201 4.74 -19.82 -4.04
N LEU A 202 4.56 -18.57 -3.63
CA LEU A 202 3.34 -17.80 -3.83
C LEU A 202 3.55 -16.73 -4.90
N HIS A 203 2.55 -16.59 -5.77
CA HIS A 203 2.59 -15.56 -6.80
C HIS A 203 2.45 -14.16 -6.18
N LYS A 204 3.38 -13.26 -6.51
CA LYS A 204 3.39 -11.86 -6.05
C LYS A 204 3.12 -10.90 -7.20
N LYS A 205 2.45 -9.80 -6.90
CA LYS A 205 2.14 -8.74 -7.86
C LYS A 205 2.67 -7.41 -7.37
N LEU A 206 3.33 -6.67 -8.24
CA LEU A 206 3.81 -5.31 -7.94
C LEU A 206 3.35 -4.35 -9.04
N PHE A 207 2.54 -3.37 -8.67
CA PHE A 207 2.18 -2.23 -9.49
C PHE A 207 2.94 -1.00 -9.00
N VAL A 208 3.68 -0.34 -9.90
CA VAL A 208 4.40 0.90 -9.59
C VAL A 208 3.90 2.00 -10.51
N SER A 209 3.70 3.19 -9.98
CA SER A 209 3.37 4.36 -10.79
C SER A 209 4.17 5.58 -10.38
N ILE A 210 4.34 6.51 -11.32
CA ILE A 210 4.97 7.82 -11.15
C ILE A 210 4.29 8.85 -12.03
N GLY A 211 4.18 10.10 -11.60
CA GLY A 211 3.75 11.20 -12.45
C GLY A 211 4.91 11.75 -13.27
N SER A 212 4.68 12.07 -14.55
CA SER A 212 5.75 12.60 -15.43
C SER A 212 6.22 13.99 -15.02
N GLU A 213 5.40 14.75 -14.28
CA GLU A 213 5.69 16.12 -13.79
C GLU A 213 6.27 16.12 -12.37
N GLU A 214 6.73 14.97 -11.87
CA GLU A 214 7.38 14.88 -10.57
C GLU A 214 8.84 15.33 -10.63
N LYS A 215 9.50 15.43 -9.48
CA LYS A 215 10.93 15.75 -9.40
C LYS A 215 11.73 14.74 -10.21
N GLY A 216 12.63 15.21 -11.07
CA GLY A 216 13.35 14.37 -12.02
C GLY A 216 14.05 13.15 -11.41
N HIS A 217 14.62 13.28 -10.20
CA HIS A 217 15.21 12.13 -9.50
C HIS A 217 14.17 11.06 -9.11
N MET A 218 12.93 11.43 -8.79
CA MET A 218 11.88 10.47 -8.47
C MET A 218 11.42 9.72 -9.72
N VAL A 219 11.28 10.44 -10.85
CA VAL A 219 10.94 9.83 -12.14
C VAL A 219 12.03 8.84 -12.55
N THR A 220 13.30 9.26 -12.49
CA THR A 220 14.45 8.39 -12.85
C THR A 220 14.52 7.16 -11.93
N ASP A 221 14.37 7.32 -10.62
CA ASP A 221 14.39 6.22 -9.66
C ASP A 221 13.29 5.18 -9.95
N ALA A 222 12.07 5.65 -10.26
CA ALA A 222 10.94 4.78 -10.62
C ALA A 222 11.14 4.06 -11.97
N GLN A 223 11.68 4.76 -12.98
CA GLN A 223 12.03 4.16 -14.27
C GLN A 223 13.14 3.11 -14.15
N ASP A 224 14.15 3.36 -13.31
CA ASP A 224 15.23 2.39 -13.07
C ASP A 224 14.72 1.17 -12.29
N LEU A 225 13.84 1.36 -11.31
CA LEU A 225 13.13 0.24 -10.66
C LEU A 225 12.34 -0.55 -11.73
N ALA A 226 11.59 0.13 -12.59
CA ALA A 226 10.79 -0.52 -13.63
C ALA A 226 11.66 -1.35 -14.58
N LYS A 227 12.83 -0.86 -15.00
CA LYS A 227 13.79 -1.63 -15.83
C LYS A 227 14.22 -2.92 -15.12
N ARG A 228 14.57 -2.83 -13.83
CA ARG A 228 15.03 -4.00 -13.06
C ARG A 228 13.93 -5.05 -12.89
N PHE A 229 12.69 -4.65 -12.60
CA PHE A 229 11.58 -5.58 -12.42
C PHE A 229 11.00 -6.13 -13.72
N SER A 230 10.99 -5.33 -14.80
CA SER A 230 10.59 -5.81 -16.14
C SER A 230 11.53 -6.86 -16.71
N ALA A 231 12.76 -6.94 -16.24
CA ALA A 231 13.71 -7.97 -16.64
C ALA A 231 13.49 -9.32 -15.91
N ILE A 232 12.61 -9.37 -14.90
CA ILE A 232 12.32 -10.60 -14.17
C ILE A 232 11.40 -11.48 -15.02
N ASN A 233 11.90 -12.66 -15.37
CA ASN A 233 11.12 -13.70 -16.03
C ASN A 233 10.78 -14.79 -15.01
N SER A 234 9.67 -14.66 -14.30
CA SER A 234 9.22 -15.61 -13.30
C SER A 234 7.71 -15.78 -13.38
N SER A 235 7.25 -17.04 -13.32
CA SER A 235 5.82 -17.34 -13.24
C SER A 235 5.21 -17.02 -11.87
N SER A 236 6.05 -16.79 -10.85
CA SER A 236 5.62 -16.43 -9.49
C SER A 236 5.59 -14.93 -9.23
N PHE A 237 5.83 -14.10 -10.26
CA PHE A 237 5.85 -12.64 -10.09
C PHE A 237 5.24 -11.91 -11.29
N SER A 238 4.29 -11.02 -11.01
CA SER A 238 3.73 -10.10 -12.01
C SER A 238 4.11 -8.66 -11.69
N PHE A 239 4.56 -7.94 -12.70
CA PHE A 239 4.96 -6.54 -12.57
C PHE A 239 4.23 -5.65 -13.59
N SER A 240 3.84 -4.45 -13.15
CA SER A 240 3.33 -3.39 -14.02
C SER A 240 3.88 -2.03 -13.59
N PHE A 241 4.28 -1.23 -14.56
CA PHE A 241 4.74 0.14 -14.35
C PHE A 241 3.95 1.11 -15.21
N VAL A 242 3.55 2.24 -14.61
CA VAL A 242 2.84 3.33 -15.29
C VAL A 242 3.49 4.66 -14.98
N GLU A 243 4.04 5.31 -16.00
CA GLU A 243 4.36 6.74 -15.96
C GLU A 243 3.15 7.52 -16.44
N ALA A 244 2.45 8.19 -15.52
CA ALA A 244 1.23 8.93 -15.80
C ALA A 244 1.58 10.31 -16.39
N LYS A 245 1.33 10.46 -17.68
CA LYS A 245 1.69 11.68 -18.43
C LYS A 245 0.87 12.88 -17.97
N GLY A 246 1.55 13.99 -17.67
CA GLY A 246 0.94 15.24 -17.21
C GLY A 246 0.53 15.24 -15.73
N GLU A 247 0.81 14.14 -15.01
CA GLU A 247 0.48 14.04 -13.59
C GLU A 247 1.68 14.40 -12.72
N ASN A 248 1.37 15.01 -11.58
CA ASN A 248 2.35 15.34 -10.55
C ASN A 248 2.19 14.40 -9.32
N HIS A 249 2.99 14.66 -8.30
CA HIS A 249 3.04 13.84 -7.09
C HIS A 249 1.67 13.65 -6.40
N MET A 250 0.78 14.65 -6.44
CA MET A 250 -0.52 14.59 -5.77
C MET A 250 -1.64 14.04 -6.65
N SER A 251 -1.54 14.20 -7.98
CA SER A 251 -2.59 13.79 -8.90
C SER A 251 -2.44 12.38 -9.45
N VAL A 252 -1.23 11.81 -9.43
CA VAL A 252 -0.91 10.51 -10.01
C VAL A 252 -1.79 9.37 -9.50
N VAL A 253 -2.10 9.34 -8.22
CA VAL A 253 -2.93 8.26 -7.61
C VAL A 253 -4.29 8.18 -8.30
N LEU A 254 -4.95 9.31 -8.52
CA LEU A 254 -6.25 9.37 -9.17
C LEU A 254 -6.18 8.93 -10.64
N ALA A 255 -5.12 9.33 -11.34
CA ALA A 255 -4.95 8.99 -12.75
C ALA A 255 -4.75 7.48 -13.00
N VAL A 256 -4.08 6.78 -12.09
CA VAL A 256 -3.77 5.35 -12.23
C VAL A 256 -4.70 4.41 -11.45
N LEU A 257 -5.65 4.97 -10.70
CA LEU A 257 -6.51 4.24 -9.77
C LEU A 257 -7.18 3.02 -10.39
N SER A 258 -7.87 3.19 -11.52
CA SER A 258 -8.55 2.09 -12.20
C SER A 258 -7.58 1.06 -12.78
N GLN A 259 -6.37 1.47 -13.17
CA GLN A 259 -5.36 0.55 -13.68
C GLN A 259 -4.79 -0.32 -12.55
N SER A 260 -4.49 0.29 -11.40
CA SER A 260 -4.00 -0.42 -10.24
C SER A 260 -5.03 -1.42 -9.70
N LEU A 261 -6.32 -1.02 -9.60
CA LEU A 261 -7.40 -1.92 -9.19
C LEU A 261 -7.59 -3.11 -10.14
N ARG A 262 -7.52 -2.89 -11.45
CA ARG A 262 -7.55 -4.00 -12.43
C ARG A 262 -6.39 -4.95 -12.26
N PHE A 263 -5.19 -4.42 -12.05
CA PHE A 263 -3.98 -5.22 -11.91
C PHE A 263 -4.04 -6.16 -10.70
N ILE A 264 -4.48 -5.68 -9.54
CA ILE A 264 -4.62 -6.54 -8.35
C ILE A 264 -5.81 -7.51 -8.47
N SER A 265 -6.82 -7.20 -9.29
CA SER A 265 -7.99 -8.05 -9.53
C SER A 265 -7.71 -9.20 -10.50
N LEU A 266 -6.60 -9.20 -11.23
CA LEU A 266 -6.23 -10.31 -12.11
C LEU A 266 -6.05 -11.58 -11.27
N ARG A 267 -6.77 -12.64 -11.62
CA ARG A 267 -6.50 -13.97 -11.05
C ARG A 267 -5.29 -14.56 -11.76
N THR A 268 -4.34 -15.04 -11.01
CA THR A 268 -3.14 -15.75 -11.49
C THR A 268 -3.44 -17.23 -11.61
#